data_b5e7e8b9a808df788f2826aeebe6ab41
#
_entry.id   b5e7e8b9a808df788f2826aeebe6ab41
#
_cell.length_a   1.000
_cell.length_b   1.000
_cell.length_c   1.000
_cell.angle_alpha   90.00
_cell.angle_beta   90.00
_cell.angle_gamma   90.00
#
_symmetry.space_group_name_H-M   'P 1'
#
loop_
_entity.id
_entity.type
_entity.pdbx_description
1 polymer ?
#
loop_
_entity_poly.entity_id
_entity_poly.type
_entity_poly.pdbx_seq_one_letter_code
_entity_poly.pdbx_strand_id
1 'polypeptide(L)'
;MNLVQAIYLNNQAKPFDNQLVRQALCYAIDRQGIMDMLADGHGTAVGSSIYPAFTKYFLPELVDKYPHDVAKAKELLAQAGYPDGFDMTISVPNNYQPHMDTAEVVAEQLREAGINVTIQPVEWSTWLDTIYNGRQFQATVVGVDAANMTARAMLERFTSDYGKNFINYNNPAYDALFQKAINAQDEAGQTDLYKQMETMLADTAANVYIQDLCDLVAMRQDLGGLKFYPIYVLDLSTVYFTQQ
;
A
#
# COMPACT_ATOMS: atom_id res chain seq x y z
N MET A 1 10.78 -4.82 -4.93
CA MET A 1 10.87 -5.40 -3.56
C MET A 1 9.83 -6.49 -3.29
N ASN A 2 8.84 -6.66 -4.14
CA ASN A 2 7.71 -7.57 -3.92
C ASN A 2 6.94 -7.26 -2.63
N LEU A 3 6.56 -6.03 -2.47
CA LEU A 3 5.72 -5.53 -1.39
C LEU A 3 4.75 -4.46 -1.93
N VAL A 4 3.68 -4.22 -1.20
CA VAL A 4 2.75 -3.12 -1.47
C VAL A 4 3.02 -2.00 -0.49
N GLN A 5 3.61 -0.90 -0.97
CA GLN A 5 3.64 0.35 -0.23
C GLN A 5 2.33 1.09 -0.41
N ALA A 6 1.73 1.50 0.68
CA ALA A 6 0.45 2.21 0.69
C ALA A 6 0.37 3.18 1.88
N ILE A 7 -0.57 4.11 1.80
CA ILE A 7 -1.10 4.76 2.99
C ILE A 7 -2.19 3.83 3.52
N TYR A 8 -1.89 3.09 4.56
CA TYR A 8 -2.84 2.22 5.25
C TYR A 8 -3.71 3.08 6.18
N LEU A 9 -5.02 3.03 5.95
CA LEU A 9 -6.01 3.86 6.63
C LEU A 9 -6.73 3.03 7.69
N ASN A 10 -6.85 3.53 8.90
CA ASN A 10 -7.70 2.89 9.91
C ASN A 10 -9.18 3.13 9.58
N ASN A 11 -9.83 2.14 8.98
CA ASN A 11 -11.21 2.24 8.46
C ASN A 11 -12.28 2.42 9.56
N GLN A 12 -11.92 2.35 10.84
CA GLN A 12 -12.82 2.68 11.96
C GLN A 12 -12.52 4.05 12.58
N ALA A 13 -11.36 4.65 12.29
CA ALA A 13 -11.01 5.96 12.79
C ALA A 13 -11.60 7.08 11.92
N LYS A 14 -12.13 8.14 12.55
CA LYS A 14 -12.54 9.33 11.80
C LYS A 14 -11.32 10.08 11.28
N PRO A 15 -11.41 10.62 10.04
CA PRO A 15 -12.56 10.61 9.12
C PRO A 15 -12.58 9.40 8.16
N PHE A 16 -11.70 8.40 8.34
CA PHE A 16 -11.52 7.28 7.40
C PHE A 16 -12.58 6.18 7.53
N ASP A 17 -13.52 6.28 8.47
CA ASP A 17 -14.76 5.50 8.50
C ASP A 17 -15.69 5.84 7.33
N ASN A 18 -15.50 7.02 6.70
CA ASN A 18 -16.24 7.44 5.51
C ASN A 18 -15.49 7.05 4.23
N GLN A 19 -16.13 6.23 3.38
CA GLN A 19 -15.55 5.80 2.11
C GLN A 19 -15.24 6.96 1.14
N LEU A 20 -16.06 8.02 1.11
CA LEU A 20 -15.81 9.17 0.25
C LEU A 20 -14.50 9.89 0.61
N VAL A 21 -14.17 9.95 1.92
CA VAL A 21 -12.88 10.50 2.37
C VAL A 21 -11.74 9.63 1.86
N ARG A 22 -11.82 8.30 1.99
CA ARG A 22 -10.77 7.41 1.51
C ARG A 22 -10.60 7.48 -0.01
N GLN A 23 -11.70 7.58 -0.76
CA GLN A 23 -11.65 7.79 -2.21
C GLN A 23 -11.04 9.15 -2.57
N ALA A 24 -11.33 10.20 -1.80
CA ALA A 24 -10.71 11.51 -2.00
C ALA A 24 -9.18 11.44 -1.85
N LEU A 25 -8.67 10.75 -0.83
CA LEU A 25 -7.24 10.54 -0.69
C LEU A 25 -6.65 9.78 -1.90
N CYS A 26 -7.37 8.77 -2.42
CA CYS A 26 -6.91 8.05 -3.61
C CYS A 26 -6.76 8.94 -4.85
N TYR A 27 -7.66 9.92 -5.06
CA TYR A 27 -7.58 10.90 -6.13
C TYR A 27 -6.52 11.99 -5.88
N ALA A 28 -6.25 12.33 -4.61
CA ALA A 28 -5.28 13.36 -4.27
C ALA A 28 -3.82 12.93 -4.48
N ILE A 29 -3.55 11.63 -4.59
CA ILE A 29 -2.18 11.09 -4.66
C ILE A 29 -1.74 10.85 -6.10
N ASP A 30 -0.69 11.55 -6.52
CA ASP A 30 0.07 11.29 -7.75
C ASP A 30 1.12 10.20 -7.50
N ARG A 31 0.78 8.98 -7.85
CA ARG A 31 1.67 7.80 -7.67
C ARG A 31 2.93 7.90 -8.50
N GLN A 32 2.79 8.38 -9.76
CA GLN A 32 3.94 8.52 -10.65
C GLN A 32 4.89 9.61 -10.14
N GLY A 33 4.36 10.74 -9.68
CA GLY A 33 5.16 11.81 -9.09
C GLY A 33 5.94 11.35 -7.85
N ILE A 34 5.38 10.45 -7.03
CA ILE A 34 6.11 9.83 -5.90
C ILE A 34 7.28 8.99 -6.42
N MET A 35 7.06 8.11 -7.41
CA MET A 35 8.12 7.25 -7.97
C MET A 35 9.21 8.08 -8.66
N ASP A 36 8.82 9.10 -9.42
CA ASP A 36 9.76 10.00 -10.11
C ASP A 36 10.66 10.74 -9.12
N MET A 37 10.08 11.24 -8.03
CA MET A 37 10.81 12.02 -7.04
C MET A 37 11.74 11.17 -6.18
N LEU A 38 11.31 9.97 -5.78
CA LEU A 38 12.00 9.16 -4.78
C LEU A 38 12.86 8.04 -5.37
N ALA A 39 12.61 7.61 -6.60
CA ALA A 39 13.23 6.45 -7.19
C ALA A 39 13.58 6.64 -8.69
N ASP A 40 13.69 7.88 -9.16
CA ASP A 40 14.00 8.21 -10.56
C ASP A 40 13.06 7.50 -11.56
N GLY A 41 11.78 7.42 -11.22
CA GLY A 41 10.73 6.75 -11.98
C GLY A 41 10.72 5.22 -11.86
N HIS A 42 11.63 4.65 -11.08
CA HIS A 42 11.66 3.20 -10.84
C HIS A 42 10.63 2.79 -9.78
N GLY A 43 10.09 1.59 -9.95
CA GLY A 43 8.99 1.06 -9.15
C GLY A 43 7.84 0.61 -10.05
N THR A 44 6.79 0.11 -9.48
CA THR A 44 5.59 -0.25 -10.23
C THR A 44 4.36 0.18 -9.46
N ALA A 45 3.55 1.07 -10.03
CA ALA A 45 2.30 1.48 -9.42
C ALA A 45 1.37 0.28 -9.19
N VAL A 46 0.67 0.28 -8.07
CA VAL A 46 -0.31 -0.76 -7.73
C VAL A 46 -1.64 -0.14 -7.35
N GLY A 47 -2.74 -0.79 -7.72
CA GLY A 47 -4.10 -0.33 -7.45
C GLY A 47 -4.82 -1.14 -6.37
N SER A 48 -4.19 -2.22 -5.88
CA SER A 48 -4.73 -3.11 -4.85
C SER A 48 -3.62 -3.65 -3.94
N SER A 49 -3.97 -4.61 -3.11
CA SER A 49 -3.02 -5.29 -2.21
C SER A 49 -2.15 -6.35 -2.89
N ILE A 50 -2.26 -6.54 -4.20
CA ILE A 50 -1.46 -7.50 -4.98
C ILE A 50 -0.46 -6.75 -5.84
N TYR A 51 0.78 -7.21 -5.88
CA TYR A 51 1.88 -6.63 -6.66
C TYR A 51 2.25 -7.52 -7.87
N PRO A 52 2.98 -6.98 -8.88
CA PRO A 52 3.19 -7.62 -10.19
C PRO A 52 3.80 -9.02 -10.17
N ALA A 53 4.58 -9.39 -9.13
CA ALA A 53 5.13 -10.74 -9.03
C ALA A 53 4.06 -11.84 -8.94
N PHE A 54 2.84 -11.47 -8.52
CA PHE A 54 1.68 -12.36 -8.57
C PHE A 54 0.98 -12.31 -9.93
N THR A 55 1.71 -12.58 -11.01
CA THR A 55 1.27 -12.41 -12.41
C THR A 55 -0.11 -12.96 -12.72
N LYS A 56 -0.52 -14.04 -12.05
CA LYS A 56 -1.81 -14.69 -12.23
C LYS A 56 -2.98 -13.87 -11.67
N TYR A 57 -2.74 -13.09 -10.62
CA TYR A 57 -3.77 -12.36 -9.85
C TYR A 57 -3.72 -10.88 -10.10
N PHE A 58 -2.54 -10.29 -10.31
CA PHE A 58 -2.34 -8.86 -10.47
C PHE A 58 -3.27 -8.27 -11.55
N LEU A 59 -3.96 -7.19 -11.19
CA LEU A 59 -4.90 -6.44 -12.03
C LEU A 59 -4.34 -5.05 -12.33
N PRO A 60 -3.59 -4.87 -13.42
CA PRO A 60 -2.97 -3.58 -13.75
C PRO A 60 -4.01 -2.45 -13.96
N GLU A 61 -5.23 -2.78 -14.43
CA GLU A 61 -6.31 -1.83 -14.63
C GLU A 61 -6.79 -1.13 -13.35
N LEU A 62 -6.52 -1.69 -12.18
CA LEU A 62 -6.86 -1.07 -10.91
C LEU A 62 -5.96 0.13 -10.57
N VAL A 63 -4.80 0.24 -11.22
CA VAL A 63 -3.89 1.39 -11.04
C VAL A 63 -4.57 2.69 -11.46
N ASP A 64 -5.30 2.66 -12.57
CA ASP A 64 -5.96 3.82 -13.16
C ASP A 64 -7.36 4.09 -12.60
N LYS A 65 -7.79 3.32 -11.60
CA LYS A 65 -9.12 3.49 -10.98
C LYS A 65 -9.31 4.86 -10.34
N TYR A 66 -8.27 5.40 -9.75
CA TYR A 66 -8.23 6.73 -9.14
C TYR A 66 -7.09 7.53 -9.78
N PRO A 67 -7.29 8.09 -10.99
CA PRO A 67 -6.29 8.98 -11.60
C PRO A 67 -6.11 10.22 -10.72
N HIS A 68 -4.91 10.78 -10.70
CA HIS A 68 -4.63 11.98 -9.92
C HIS A 68 -5.54 13.15 -10.37
N ASP A 69 -6.41 13.59 -9.45
CA ASP A 69 -7.37 14.68 -9.67
C ASP A 69 -7.70 15.38 -8.34
N VAL A 70 -6.98 16.45 -8.05
CA VAL A 70 -7.18 17.25 -6.83
C VAL A 70 -8.57 17.88 -6.78
N ALA A 71 -9.15 18.26 -7.92
CA ALA A 71 -10.48 18.84 -7.97
C ALA A 71 -11.55 17.81 -7.57
N LYS A 72 -11.42 16.59 -8.07
CA LYS A 72 -12.28 15.46 -7.67
C LYS A 72 -12.11 15.10 -6.21
N ALA A 73 -10.89 15.12 -5.70
CA ALA A 73 -10.62 14.90 -4.27
C ALA A 73 -11.37 15.92 -3.40
N LYS A 74 -11.29 17.23 -3.72
CA LYS A 74 -12.02 18.29 -3.01
C LYS A 74 -13.54 18.13 -3.09
N GLU A 75 -14.06 17.76 -4.26
CA GLU A 75 -15.48 17.47 -4.43
C GLU A 75 -15.96 16.36 -3.47
N LEU A 76 -15.23 15.25 -3.40
CA LEU A 76 -15.55 14.12 -2.54
C LEU A 76 -15.43 14.49 -1.05
N LEU A 77 -14.43 15.28 -0.67
CA LEU A 77 -14.29 15.79 0.68
C LEU A 77 -15.47 16.66 1.07
N ALA A 78 -15.92 17.57 0.20
CA ALA A 78 -17.08 18.41 0.46
C ALA A 78 -18.35 17.56 0.63
N GLN A 79 -18.56 16.55 -0.22
CA GLN A 79 -19.68 15.60 -0.09
C GLN A 79 -19.62 14.80 1.22
N ALA A 80 -18.41 14.51 1.69
CA ALA A 80 -18.18 13.81 2.96
C ALA A 80 -18.35 14.71 4.20
N GLY A 81 -18.58 16.01 4.03
CA GLY A 81 -18.74 16.97 5.13
C GLY A 81 -17.46 17.70 5.52
N TYR A 82 -16.42 17.65 4.68
CA TYR A 82 -15.11 18.30 4.90
C TYR A 82 -14.77 19.28 3.76
N PRO A 83 -15.59 20.33 3.51
CA PRO A 83 -15.37 21.25 2.38
C PRO A 83 -14.06 22.04 2.51
N ASP A 84 -13.58 22.26 3.75
CA ASP A 84 -12.34 22.98 4.03
C ASP A 84 -11.17 22.03 4.33
N GLY A 85 -11.34 20.71 4.10
CA GLY A 85 -10.37 19.69 4.44
C GLY A 85 -10.38 19.33 5.94
N PHE A 86 -9.28 18.73 6.40
CA PHE A 86 -9.11 18.32 7.81
C PHE A 86 -7.64 18.06 8.15
N ASP A 87 -7.36 17.97 9.45
CA ASP A 87 -6.03 17.60 9.95
C ASP A 87 -5.96 16.08 10.22
N MET A 88 -4.84 15.47 9.85
CA MET A 88 -4.58 14.04 10.13
C MET A 88 -3.13 13.79 10.54
N THR A 89 -2.93 12.64 11.17
CA THR A 89 -1.60 12.13 11.50
C THR A 89 -1.26 10.89 10.67
N ILE A 90 -0.07 10.88 10.05
CA ILE A 90 0.52 9.71 9.44
C ILE A 90 1.67 9.22 10.31
N SER A 91 1.50 8.07 10.96
CA SER A 91 2.57 7.42 11.72
C SER A 91 3.45 6.60 10.78
N VAL A 92 4.78 6.75 10.87
CA VAL A 92 5.71 6.09 9.94
C VAL A 92 6.84 5.43 10.73
N PRO A 93 7.18 4.15 10.45
CA PRO A 93 8.34 3.52 11.08
C PRO A 93 9.63 4.22 10.63
N ASN A 94 10.38 4.79 11.59
CA ASN A 94 11.52 5.67 11.34
C ASN A 94 12.80 4.97 10.87
N ASN A 95 12.83 3.65 10.91
CA ASN A 95 13.95 2.83 10.43
C ASN A 95 13.87 2.47 8.95
N TYR A 96 12.82 2.89 8.24
CA TYR A 96 12.60 2.65 6.81
C TYR A 96 12.52 3.96 6.04
N GLN A 97 13.68 4.48 5.61
CA GLN A 97 13.78 5.78 4.92
C GLN A 97 12.82 5.91 3.72
N PRO A 98 12.64 4.89 2.84
CA PRO A 98 11.70 5.01 1.73
C PRO A 98 10.24 5.26 2.14
N HIS A 99 9.84 4.84 3.34
CA HIS A 99 8.50 5.12 3.85
C HIS A 99 8.39 6.53 4.43
N MET A 100 9.47 7.02 5.06
CA MET A 100 9.56 8.39 5.55
C MET A 100 9.49 9.39 4.38
N ASP A 101 10.32 9.20 3.37
CA ASP A 101 10.37 10.06 2.18
C ASP A 101 9.01 10.06 1.45
N THR A 102 8.38 8.87 1.31
CA THR A 102 7.04 8.77 0.73
C THR A 102 6.01 9.57 1.54
N ALA A 103 6.06 9.50 2.85
CA ALA A 103 5.12 10.25 3.70
C ALA A 103 5.28 11.76 3.56
N GLU A 104 6.49 12.26 3.35
CA GLU A 104 6.75 13.69 3.10
C GLU A 104 6.13 14.14 1.78
N VAL A 105 6.32 13.39 0.69
CA VAL A 105 5.70 13.72 -0.61
C VAL A 105 4.18 13.63 -0.53
N VAL A 106 3.65 12.58 0.12
CA VAL A 106 2.22 12.40 0.37
C VAL A 106 1.62 13.60 1.13
N ALA A 107 2.32 14.10 2.16
CA ALA A 107 1.85 15.25 2.93
C ALA A 107 1.71 16.52 2.06
N GLU A 108 2.65 16.75 1.15
CA GLU A 108 2.57 17.88 0.21
C GLU A 108 1.41 17.72 -0.78
N GLN A 109 1.23 16.54 -1.35
CA GLN A 109 0.13 16.28 -2.28
C GLN A 109 -1.25 16.40 -1.60
N LEU A 110 -1.41 15.87 -0.39
CA LEU A 110 -2.64 15.95 0.38
C LEU A 110 -2.99 17.40 0.77
N ARG A 111 -1.99 18.24 1.00
CA ARG A 111 -2.18 19.66 1.30
C ARG A 111 -2.88 20.40 0.14
N GLU A 112 -2.62 20.01 -1.11
CA GLU A 112 -3.32 20.57 -2.26
C GLU A 112 -4.83 20.30 -2.23
N ALA A 113 -5.23 19.17 -1.64
CA ALA A 113 -6.64 18.84 -1.43
C ALA A 113 -7.24 19.47 -0.16
N GLY A 114 -6.46 20.22 0.64
CA GLY A 114 -6.89 20.84 1.90
C GLY A 114 -6.68 19.94 3.12
N ILE A 115 -5.94 18.84 2.98
CA ILE A 115 -5.67 17.93 4.10
C ILE A 115 -4.28 18.25 4.68
N ASN A 116 -4.24 18.67 5.94
CA ASN A 116 -2.99 18.94 6.64
C ASN A 116 -2.48 17.68 7.33
N VAL A 117 -1.28 17.27 6.99
CA VAL A 117 -0.67 16.05 7.52
C VAL A 117 0.39 16.38 8.56
N THR A 118 0.28 15.78 9.75
CA THR A 118 1.37 15.70 10.72
C THR A 118 2.05 14.34 10.57
N ILE A 119 3.32 14.32 10.14
CA ILE A 119 4.11 13.09 10.10
C ILE A 119 4.63 12.80 11.50
N GLN A 120 4.37 11.58 11.98
CA GLN A 120 4.83 11.09 13.28
C GLN A 120 5.79 9.92 13.07
N PRO A 121 7.12 10.15 13.13
CA PRO A 121 8.10 9.07 13.13
C PRO A 121 7.93 8.20 14.38
N VAL A 122 7.91 6.89 14.20
CA VAL A 122 7.69 5.92 15.28
C VAL A 122 8.79 4.86 15.24
N GLU A 123 9.34 4.52 16.39
CA GLU A 123 10.30 3.41 16.51
C GLU A 123 9.60 2.09 16.16
N TRP A 124 10.32 1.14 15.53
CA TRP A 124 9.73 -0.06 14.95
C TRP A 124 8.98 -0.94 15.95
N SER A 125 9.52 -1.15 17.15
CA SER A 125 8.82 -1.96 18.17
C SER A 125 7.54 -1.28 18.63
N THR A 126 7.56 0.05 18.81
CA THR A 126 6.38 0.83 19.15
C THR A 126 5.37 0.80 18.00
N TRP A 127 5.82 0.85 16.74
CA TRP A 127 4.94 0.73 15.58
C TRP A 127 4.22 -0.63 15.58
N LEU A 128 4.96 -1.72 15.83
CA LEU A 128 4.38 -3.07 15.92
C LEU A 128 3.34 -3.18 17.04
N ASP A 129 3.65 -2.64 18.21
CA ASP A 129 2.79 -2.78 19.38
C ASP A 129 1.56 -1.86 19.31
N THR A 130 1.75 -0.58 18.97
CA THR A 130 0.70 0.43 19.03
C THR A 130 -0.13 0.46 17.74
N ILE A 131 0.53 0.43 16.56
CA ILE A 131 -0.14 0.61 15.27
C ILE A 131 -0.62 -0.74 14.73
N TYR A 132 0.29 -1.69 14.57
CA TYR A 132 -0.03 -2.97 13.93
C TYR A 132 -0.92 -3.85 14.81
N ASN A 133 -0.52 -4.09 16.07
CA ASN A 133 -1.26 -4.93 17.00
C ASN A 133 -2.36 -4.14 17.74
N GLY A 134 -2.04 -2.92 18.20
CA GLY A 134 -2.95 -2.07 18.99
C GLY A 134 -3.97 -1.31 18.15
N ARG A 135 -3.73 -1.16 16.84
CA ARG A 135 -4.62 -0.44 15.89
C ARG A 135 -4.92 1.01 16.31
N GLN A 136 -4.00 1.64 17.06
CA GLN A 136 -4.14 3.00 17.58
C GLN A 136 -3.43 3.97 16.63
N PHE A 137 -4.04 4.27 15.49
CA PHE A 137 -3.52 5.20 14.49
C PHE A 137 -4.67 5.72 13.61
N GLN A 138 -4.41 6.81 12.88
CA GLN A 138 -5.28 7.29 11.80
C GLN A 138 -4.84 6.72 10.45
N ALA A 139 -3.58 6.98 10.08
CA ALA A 139 -2.96 6.46 8.87
C ALA A 139 -1.49 6.10 9.12
N THR A 140 -0.95 5.20 8.32
CA THR A 140 0.47 4.84 8.34
C THR A 140 0.98 4.57 6.93
N VAL A 141 2.22 4.99 6.63
CA VAL A 141 2.91 4.61 5.39
C VAL A 141 3.89 3.50 5.72
N VAL A 142 3.71 2.37 5.07
CA VAL A 142 4.54 1.18 5.25
C VAL A 142 4.43 0.26 4.02
N GLY A 143 5.37 -0.65 3.85
CA GLY A 143 5.29 -1.73 2.87
C GLY A 143 4.80 -3.02 3.51
N VAL A 144 3.87 -3.71 2.87
CA VAL A 144 3.38 -5.02 3.31
C VAL A 144 3.65 -6.06 2.23
N ASP A 145 4.27 -7.14 2.62
CA ASP A 145 4.56 -8.30 1.78
C ASP A 145 3.78 -9.55 2.22
N ALA A 146 3.86 -10.60 1.41
CA ALA A 146 3.40 -11.93 1.77
C ALA A 146 4.60 -12.78 2.17
N ALA A 147 4.79 -13.02 3.46
CA ALA A 147 5.91 -13.82 3.98
C ALA A 147 6.08 -15.20 3.33
N ASN A 148 5.00 -15.80 2.82
CA ASN A 148 4.98 -17.08 2.12
C ASN A 148 4.70 -16.95 0.62
N MET A 149 4.76 -15.74 0.05
CA MET A 149 4.56 -15.46 -1.36
C MET A 149 3.27 -16.04 -1.95
N THR A 150 2.15 -15.95 -1.21
CA THR A 150 0.84 -16.38 -1.71
C THR A 150 -0.15 -15.23 -1.77
N ALA A 151 -0.97 -15.17 -2.84
CA ALA A 151 -2.05 -14.19 -2.96
C ALA A 151 -3.04 -14.30 -1.79
N ARG A 152 -3.32 -15.52 -1.32
CA ARG A 152 -4.12 -15.73 -0.12
C ARG A 152 -3.60 -14.95 1.08
N ALA A 153 -2.29 -15.00 1.37
CA ALA A 153 -1.70 -14.33 2.52
C ALA A 153 -1.80 -12.79 2.43
N MET A 154 -1.84 -12.24 1.20
CA MET A 154 -2.10 -10.81 0.99
C MET A 154 -3.57 -10.45 1.22
N LEU A 155 -4.50 -11.29 0.76
CA LEU A 155 -5.93 -10.98 0.75
C LEU A 155 -6.62 -11.30 2.08
N GLU A 156 -6.23 -12.39 2.79
CA GLU A 156 -6.83 -12.72 4.09
C GLU A 156 -6.63 -11.64 5.16
N ARG A 157 -5.60 -10.75 4.96
CA ARG A 157 -5.33 -9.62 5.88
C ARG A 157 -6.48 -8.62 5.98
N PHE A 158 -7.43 -8.67 5.05
CA PHE A 158 -8.57 -7.75 5.00
C PHE A 158 -9.89 -8.41 5.40
N THR A 159 -9.89 -9.70 5.77
CA THR A 159 -11.10 -10.30 6.36
C THR A 159 -11.35 -9.74 7.76
N SER A 160 -12.62 -9.54 8.11
CA SER A 160 -12.99 -8.81 9.32
C SER A 160 -12.59 -9.53 10.61
N ASP A 161 -12.50 -10.86 10.56
CA ASP A 161 -12.13 -11.74 11.68
C ASP A 161 -10.61 -12.02 11.78
N TYR A 162 -9.81 -11.59 10.79
CA TYR A 162 -8.39 -11.87 10.79
C TYR A 162 -7.62 -11.01 11.80
N GLY A 163 -6.90 -11.66 12.70
CA GLY A 163 -6.18 -10.98 13.78
C GLY A 163 -5.14 -9.93 13.30
N LYS A 164 -4.63 -10.07 12.07
CA LYS A 164 -3.67 -9.15 11.47
C LYS A 164 -4.30 -8.11 10.52
N ASN A 165 -5.63 -7.98 10.52
CA ASN A 165 -6.33 -6.89 9.86
C ASN A 165 -6.17 -5.60 10.68
N PHE A 166 -4.98 -5.00 10.60
CA PHE A 166 -4.63 -3.86 11.43
C PHE A 166 -5.33 -2.56 11.01
N ILE A 167 -5.85 -2.50 9.78
CA ILE A 167 -6.60 -1.33 9.26
C ILE A 167 -8.08 -1.34 9.64
N ASN A 168 -8.56 -2.33 10.38
CA ASN A 168 -9.96 -2.48 10.77
C ASN A 168 -10.93 -2.47 9.57
N TYR A 169 -10.51 -2.97 8.41
CA TYR A 169 -11.41 -3.13 7.27
C TYR A 169 -12.50 -4.13 7.62
N ASN A 170 -13.74 -3.75 7.40
CA ASN A 170 -14.90 -4.59 7.75
C ASN A 170 -15.91 -4.54 6.60
N ASN A 171 -15.96 -5.63 5.83
CA ASN A 171 -16.87 -5.76 4.70
C ASN A 171 -17.38 -7.22 4.59
N PRO A 172 -18.62 -7.51 5.01
CA PRO A 172 -19.16 -8.86 4.96
C PRO A 172 -19.18 -9.50 3.56
N ALA A 173 -19.28 -8.69 2.50
CA ALA A 173 -19.21 -9.21 1.12
C ALA A 173 -17.78 -9.67 0.78
N TYR A 174 -16.76 -8.96 1.28
CA TYR A 174 -15.36 -9.39 1.14
C TYR A 174 -15.10 -10.69 1.88
N ASP A 175 -15.59 -10.82 3.12
CA ASP A 175 -15.46 -12.03 3.92
C ASP A 175 -16.11 -13.23 3.21
N ALA A 176 -17.31 -13.01 2.63
CA ALA A 176 -18.00 -14.05 1.88
C ALA A 176 -17.22 -14.46 0.60
N LEU A 177 -16.57 -13.53 -0.10
CA LEU A 177 -15.70 -13.84 -1.23
C LEU A 177 -14.49 -14.66 -0.79
N PHE A 178 -13.85 -14.28 0.32
CA PHE A 178 -12.72 -15.03 0.86
C PHE A 178 -13.11 -16.47 1.21
N GLN A 179 -14.24 -16.66 1.89
CA GLN A 179 -14.73 -18.01 2.20
C GLN A 179 -15.02 -18.85 0.95
N LYS A 180 -15.55 -18.23 -0.11
CA LYS A 180 -15.72 -18.92 -1.40
C LYS A 180 -14.36 -19.27 -2.04
N ALA A 181 -13.40 -18.36 -2.00
CA ALA A 181 -12.09 -18.56 -2.61
C ALA A 181 -11.30 -19.69 -1.96
N ILE A 182 -11.29 -19.79 -0.62
CA ILE A 182 -10.57 -20.87 0.07
C ILE A 182 -11.25 -22.25 -0.08
N ASN A 183 -12.53 -22.29 -0.45
CA ASN A 183 -13.30 -23.50 -0.70
C ASN A 183 -13.51 -23.79 -2.20
N ALA A 184 -12.91 -23.02 -3.10
CA ALA A 184 -13.01 -23.23 -4.54
C ALA A 184 -12.44 -24.60 -4.93
N GLN A 185 -13.16 -25.31 -5.80
CA GLN A 185 -12.80 -26.68 -6.20
C GLN A 185 -11.77 -26.71 -7.34
N ASP A 186 -11.61 -25.59 -8.03
CA ASP A 186 -10.66 -25.46 -9.15
C ASP A 186 -9.89 -24.14 -9.06
N GLU A 187 -8.73 -24.13 -9.73
CA GLU A 187 -7.80 -23.03 -9.68
C GLU A 187 -8.31 -21.78 -10.42
N ALA A 188 -9.08 -21.95 -11.48
CA ALA A 188 -9.62 -20.82 -12.26
C ALA A 188 -10.67 -20.07 -11.44
N GLY A 189 -11.62 -20.76 -10.83
CA GLY A 189 -12.63 -20.18 -9.96
C GLY A 189 -12.00 -19.50 -8.74
N GLN A 190 -10.97 -20.09 -8.13
CA GLN A 190 -10.22 -19.44 -7.04
C GLN A 190 -9.55 -18.15 -7.51
N THR A 191 -8.95 -18.17 -8.69
CA THR A 191 -8.29 -16.98 -9.28
C THR A 191 -9.28 -15.84 -9.48
N ASP A 192 -10.44 -16.14 -10.05
CA ASP A 192 -11.49 -15.15 -10.30
C ASP A 192 -12.01 -14.55 -9.00
N LEU A 193 -12.17 -15.35 -7.95
CA LEU A 193 -12.59 -14.88 -6.63
C LEU A 193 -11.53 -13.96 -6.00
N TYR A 194 -10.24 -14.27 -6.10
CA TYR A 194 -9.19 -13.39 -5.61
C TYR A 194 -9.14 -12.06 -6.37
N LYS A 195 -9.34 -12.07 -7.70
CA LYS A 195 -9.46 -10.84 -8.49
C LYS A 195 -10.68 -9.99 -8.11
N GLN A 196 -11.81 -10.61 -7.81
CA GLN A 196 -12.97 -9.91 -7.27
C GLN A 196 -12.67 -9.26 -5.91
N MET A 197 -11.89 -9.93 -5.04
CA MET A 197 -11.47 -9.38 -3.76
C MET A 197 -10.57 -8.16 -3.93
N GLU A 198 -9.59 -8.22 -4.86
CA GLU A 198 -8.75 -7.06 -5.20
C GLU A 198 -9.58 -5.88 -5.69
N THR A 199 -10.49 -6.14 -6.63
CA THR A 199 -11.40 -5.12 -7.17
C THR A 199 -12.21 -4.48 -6.05
N MET A 200 -12.71 -5.27 -5.09
CA MET A 200 -13.48 -4.76 -3.96
C MET A 200 -12.63 -3.88 -3.02
N LEU A 201 -11.38 -4.24 -2.76
CA LEU A 201 -10.47 -3.39 -1.98
C LEU A 201 -10.22 -2.04 -2.66
N ALA A 202 -10.04 -2.05 -3.98
CA ALA A 202 -9.91 -0.83 -4.77
C ALA A 202 -11.22 -0.03 -4.79
N ASP A 203 -12.38 -0.65 -5.06
CA ASP A 203 -13.69 -0.01 -5.13
C ASP A 203 -14.07 0.71 -3.84
N THR A 204 -13.75 0.10 -2.72
CA THR A 204 -14.04 0.65 -1.39
C THR A 204 -12.95 1.58 -0.88
N ALA A 205 -11.87 1.77 -1.66
CA ALA A 205 -10.69 2.52 -1.24
C ALA A 205 -10.23 2.10 0.17
N ALA A 206 -10.05 0.80 0.39
CA ALA A 206 -9.64 0.28 1.70
C ALA A 206 -8.35 0.93 2.20
N ASN A 207 -7.44 1.25 1.28
CA ASN A 207 -6.19 1.99 1.47
C ASN A 207 -5.89 2.84 0.24
N VAL A 208 -4.92 3.76 0.36
CA VAL A 208 -4.33 4.42 -0.81
C VAL A 208 -3.11 3.61 -1.23
N TYR A 209 -3.29 2.72 -2.17
CA TYR A 209 -2.20 1.91 -2.72
C TYR A 209 -1.29 2.77 -3.59
N ILE A 210 0.03 2.63 -3.45
CA ILE A 210 1.01 3.48 -4.15
C ILE A 210 1.81 2.63 -5.14
N GLN A 211 2.70 1.76 -4.65
CA GLN A 211 3.65 1.06 -5.52
C GLN A 211 4.16 -0.25 -4.90
N ASP A 212 4.70 -1.11 -5.76
CA ASP A 212 5.75 -2.06 -5.41
C ASP A 212 7.09 -1.34 -5.55
N LEU A 213 7.77 -1.14 -4.42
CA LEU A 213 9.03 -0.39 -4.36
C LEU A 213 10.13 -1.06 -5.19
N CYS A 214 10.96 -0.26 -5.83
CA CYS A 214 12.20 -0.73 -6.43
C CYS A 214 13.34 -0.77 -5.42
N ASP A 215 14.16 -1.83 -5.47
CA ASP A 215 15.45 -1.87 -4.77
C ASP A 215 16.50 -1.15 -5.60
N LEU A 216 17.01 -0.01 -5.10
CA LEU A 216 18.11 0.72 -5.70
C LEU A 216 19.40 0.36 -4.97
N VAL A 217 20.39 -0.15 -5.71
CA VAL A 217 21.69 -0.53 -5.17
C VAL A 217 22.80 0.21 -5.91
N ALA A 218 23.59 0.98 -5.15
CA ALA A 218 24.84 1.53 -5.67
C ALA A 218 25.98 0.56 -5.44
N MET A 219 26.76 0.27 -6.49
CA MET A 219 27.85 -0.69 -6.44
C MET A 219 29.11 -0.10 -7.14
N ARG A 220 30.30 -0.46 -6.67
CA ARG A 220 31.56 -0.10 -7.35
C ARG A 220 31.58 -0.71 -8.75
N GLN A 221 32.16 0.00 -9.71
CA GLN A 221 32.26 -0.44 -11.12
C GLN A 221 33.08 -1.73 -11.31
N ASP A 222 33.99 -2.02 -10.37
CA ASP A 222 34.82 -3.21 -10.39
C ASP A 222 34.21 -4.42 -9.67
N LEU A 223 32.93 -4.34 -9.31
CA LEU A 223 32.16 -5.45 -8.77
C LEU A 223 31.13 -5.95 -9.80
N GLY A 224 30.96 -7.26 -9.85
CA GLY A 224 29.97 -7.95 -10.65
C GLY A 224 29.27 -9.05 -9.88
N GLY A 225 28.22 -9.66 -10.47
CA GLY A 225 27.57 -10.85 -9.92
C GLY A 225 26.48 -10.61 -8.88
N LEU A 226 26.13 -9.36 -8.55
CA LEU A 226 24.97 -9.07 -7.68
C LEU A 226 23.69 -9.59 -8.35
N LYS A 227 22.86 -10.27 -7.57
CA LYS A 227 21.55 -10.78 -7.98
C LYS A 227 20.47 -10.28 -7.06
N PHE A 228 19.34 -9.90 -7.66
CA PHE A 228 18.12 -9.59 -6.92
C PHE A 228 17.25 -10.86 -6.84
N TYR A 229 16.65 -11.07 -5.67
CA TYR A 229 15.76 -12.20 -5.42
C TYR A 229 14.34 -11.69 -5.14
N PRO A 230 13.30 -12.50 -5.43
CA PRO A 230 11.91 -12.09 -5.19
C PRO A 230 11.51 -12.09 -3.70
N ILE A 231 12.43 -12.39 -2.82
CA ILE A 231 12.28 -12.33 -1.36
C ILE A 231 13.32 -11.39 -0.78
N TYR A 232 13.07 -10.85 0.40
CA TYR A 232 13.96 -9.89 1.06
C TYR A 232 15.25 -10.57 1.55
N VAL A 233 16.14 -10.87 0.62
CA VAL A 233 17.44 -11.51 0.85
C VAL A 233 18.53 -10.76 0.09
N LEU A 234 19.57 -10.35 0.80
CA LEU A 234 20.80 -9.87 0.22
C LEU A 234 21.84 -11.02 0.20
N ASP A 235 21.96 -11.69 -0.93
CA ASP A 235 22.96 -12.74 -1.15
C ASP A 235 24.18 -12.17 -1.86
N LEU A 236 25.29 -12.06 -1.14
CA LEU A 236 26.57 -11.59 -1.65
C LEU A 236 27.48 -12.73 -2.13
N SER A 237 27.05 -13.98 -2.03
CA SER A 237 27.90 -15.15 -2.37
C SER A 237 28.31 -15.20 -3.84
N THR A 238 27.57 -14.53 -4.71
CA THR A 238 27.85 -14.45 -6.16
C THR A 238 28.60 -13.19 -6.57
N VAL A 239 28.87 -12.28 -5.62
CA VAL A 239 29.59 -11.01 -5.93
C VAL A 239 31.07 -11.28 -6.05
N TYR A 240 31.70 -10.73 -7.08
CA TYR A 240 33.12 -10.88 -7.37
C TYR A 240 33.72 -9.57 -7.93
N PHE A 241 35.03 -9.44 -7.83
CA PHE A 241 35.74 -8.36 -8.51
C PHE A 241 35.87 -8.69 -10.00
N THR A 242 35.41 -7.80 -10.87
CA THR A 242 35.64 -7.88 -12.30
C THR A 242 37.14 -7.61 -12.55
N GLN A 243 37.81 -8.44 -13.36
CA GLN A 243 39.17 -8.16 -13.73
C GLN A 243 39.26 -6.85 -14.53
N GLN A 244 40.20 -6.00 -14.17
CA GLN A 244 40.56 -4.80 -14.93
C GLN A 244 41.19 -5.19 -16.26
#